data_ab6fb59fb4253940490ba35f774886c5
#
_entry.id   ab6fb59fb4253940490ba35f774886c5
#
_cell.length_a   1.000
_cell.length_b   1.000
_cell.length_c   1.000
_cell.angle_alpha   90.00
_cell.angle_beta   90.00
_cell.angle_gamma   90.00
#
_symmetry.space_group_name_H-M   'P 1'
#
loop_
_entity.id
_entity.type
_entity.pdbx_description
1 polymer ?
#
loop_
_entity_poly.entity_id
_entity_poly.type
_entity_poly.pdbx_seq_one_letter_code
_entity_poly.pdbx_strand_id
1 'polypeptide(L)'
;MLGALQLLEQSEVASRIGYDVMINSDEEVGSGSSASLIERLAKGKTAALTYEPALPDGTLAGERGGSGNFSIIFTGKSAHAGRNPDEGRNALVAAADMALQLKALHREGLSVNPAKIDGGGPNNAVPDHAILRVNFRPKSLEDQSEAQNALDMLVTTIAREHDLSVHCHGGFGRPPKPIDPQAQKLFGLVKRCGAELGLDINWRGTGGVCDGNNIAACGIPVVDTMGVRGGAIHSSDEFLITESLVERTQLSALTIMRIAEKGGL
;
A
#
# COMPACT_ATOMS: atom_id res chain seq x y z
N MET A 1 0.15 21.37 2.82
CA MET A 1 1.08 21.18 3.96
C MET A 1 1.80 22.48 4.36
N LEU A 2 2.72 23.04 3.57
CA LEU A 2 3.51 24.21 3.97
C LEU A 2 2.68 25.39 4.49
N GLY A 3 1.58 25.76 3.79
CA GLY A 3 0.68 26.81 4.26
C GLY A 3 0.04 26.52 5.61
N ALA A 4 -0.28 25.23 5.90
CA ALA A 4 -0.81 24.85 7.21
C ALA A 4 0.24 25.04 8.31
N LEU A 5 1.51 24.71 8.05
CA LEU A 5 2.60 24.93 9.00
C LEU A 5 2.81 26.41 9.27
N GLN A 6 2.75 27.27 8.24
CA GLN A 6 2.84 28.72 8.41
C GLN A 6 1.72 29.27 9.30
N LEU A 7 0.48 28.77 9.15
CA LEU A 7 -0.63 29.16 10.01
C LEU A 7 -0.42 28.68 11.46
N LEU A 8 0.11 27.48 11.65
CA LEU A 8 0.39 26.91 12.97
C LEU A 8 1.46 27.72 13.71
N GLU A 9 2.56 28.08 13.05
CA GLU A 9 3.64 28.88 13.64
C GLU A 9 3.19 30.28 14.09
N GLN A 10 2.11 30.83 13.48
CA GLN A 10 1.52 32.11 13.83
C GLN A 10 0.39 31.99 14.87
N SER A 11 0.04 30.77 15.27
CA SER A 11 -1.07 30.52 16.18
C SER A 11 -0.64 30.54 17.64
N GLU A 12 -1.60 30.78 18.56
CA GLU A 12 -1.39 30.74 20.01
C GLU A 12 -0.99 29.35 20.54
N VAL A 13 -1.22 28.30 19.75
CA VAL A 13 -0.88 26.92 20.11
C VAL A 13 0.48 26.47 19.59
N ALA A 14 1.22 27.31 18.88
CA ALA A 14 2.51 26.98 18.29
C ALA A 14 3.50 26.34 19.29
N SER A 15 3.56 26.88 20.52
CA SER A 15 4.42 26.34 21.58
C SER A 15 3.98 25.01 22.19
N ARG A 16 2.81 24.51 21.82
CA ARG A 16 2.23 23.24 22.32
C ARG A 16 2.31 22.10 21.33
N ILE A 17 2.85 22.36 20.14
CA ILE A 17 2.91 21.40 19.03
C ILE A 17 4.36 21.04 18.74
N GLY A 18 4.67 19.73 18.74
CA GLY A 18 5.85 19.19 18.08
C GLY A 18 5.39 18.42 16.84
N TYR A 19 5.99 18.71 15.69
CA TYR A 19 5.70 17.97 14.47
C TYR A 19 6.98 17.61 13.72
N ASP A 20 6.95 16.45 13.06
CA ASP A 20 7.95 16.06 12.09
C ASP A 20 7.31 16.11 10.70
N VAL A 21 8.04 16.68 9.75
CA VAL A 21 7.64 16.71 8.34
C VAL A 21 8.54 15.79 7.56
N MET A 22 7.94 14.81 6.89
CA MET A 22 8.64 13.89 6.03
C MET A 22 8.23 14.10 4.59
N ILE A 23 9.22 14.22 3.70
CA ILE A 23 9.05 14.23 2.25
C ILE A 23 9.97 13.14 1.71
N ASN A 24 9.39 12.14 1.09
CA ASN A 24 10.12 11.03 0.47
C ASN A 24 9.95 11.04 -1.06
N SER A 25 10.85 10.35 -1.74
CA SER A 25 10.89 10.26 -3.20
C SER A 25 10.54 8.88 -3.75
N ASP A 26 10.19 7.93 -2.89
CA ASP A 26 9.97 6.53 -3.24
C ASP A 26 8.54 6.02 -2.91
N GLU A 27 7.58 6.92 -2.68
CA GLU A 27 6.20 6.56 -2.37
C GLU A 27 5.57 5.76 -3.51
N GLU A 28 5.71 6.22 -4.76
CA GLU A 28 5.13 5.61 -5.96
C GLU A 28 5.72 4.21 -6.31
N VAL A 29 6.86 3.89 -5.74
CA VAL A 29 7.48 2.56 -5.89
C VAL A 29 7.42 1.71 -4.61
N GLY A 30 6.58 2.13 -3.63
CA GLY A 30 6.25 1.33 -2.44
C GLY A 30 7.05 1.65 -1.19
N SER A 31 7.76 2.77 -1.15
CA SER A 31 8.47 3.32 0.03
C SER A 31 9.51 2.37 0.65
N GLY A 32 10.12 1.49 -0.19
CA GLY A 32 11.06 0.48 0.29
C GLY A 32 12.27 1.06 1.03
N SER A 33 12.74 2.24 0.63
CA SER A 33 13.87 2.93 1.26
C SER A 33 13.43 3.78 2.45
N SER A 34 12.23 4.36 2.39
CA SER A 34 11.74 5.28 3.42
C SER A 34 10.92 4.61 4.54
N ALA A 35 10.50 3.36 4.38
CA ALA A 35 9.66 2.65 5.35
C ALA A 35 10.24 2.66 6.78
N SER A 36 11.55 2.40 6.94
CA SER A 36 12.21 2.41 8.26
C SER A 36 12.27 3.82 8.87
N LEU A 37 12.34 4.86 8.05
CA LEU A 37 12.28 6.26 8.52
C LEU A 37 10.86 6.61 8.94
N ILE A 38 9.84 6.19 8.17
CA ILE A 38 8.43 6.35 8.53
C ILE A 38 8.15 5.73 9.89
N GLU A 39 8.55 4.48 10.11
CA GLU A 39 8.39 3.79 11.38
C GLU A 39 9.04 4.54 12.55
N ARG A 40 10.27 5.02 12.37
CA ARG A 40 11.00 5.77 13.39
C ARG A 40 10.32 7.10 13.73
N LEU A 41 9.85 7.85 12.72
CA LEU A 41 9.20 9.14 12.91
C LEU A 41 7.77 8.99 13.45
N ALA A 42 7.05 7.94 13.11
CA ALA A 42 5.71 7.67 13.63
C ALA A 42 5.71 7.38 15.14
N LYS A 43 6.81 6.82 15.66
CA LYS A 43 6.88 6.42 17.05
C LYS A 43 6.62 7.57 18.03
N GLY A 44 5.63 7.39 18.92
CA GLY A 44 5.27 8.36 19.95
C GLY A 44 4.49 9.57 19.44
N LYS A 45 4.01 9.57 18.20
CA LYS A 45 3.15 10.63 17.67
C LYS A 45 1.69 10.40 18.07
N THR A 46 0.96 11.50 18.24
CA THR A 46 -0.48 11.50 18.57
C THR A 46 -1.33 11.19 17.34
N ALA A 47 -0.93 11.69 16.18
CA ALA A 47 -1.63 11.53 14.91
C ALA A 47 -0.69 11.79 13.73
N ALA A 48 -1.10 11.37 12.56
CA ALA A 48 -0.44 11.70 11.30
C ALA A 48 -1.45 12.17 10.23
N LEU A 49 -1.00 13.05 9.36
CA LEU A 49 -1.73 13.52 8.19
C LEU A 49 -0.84 13.29 6.97
N THR A 50 -1.34 12.57 5.97
CA THR A 50 -0.65 12.43 4.69
C THR A 50 -1.39 13.19 3.58
N TYR A 51 -0.65 13.66 2.59
CA TYR A 51 -1.14 14.66 1.64
C TYR A 51 -1.35 14.10 0.22
N GLU A 52 -1.89 12.89 0.16
CA GLU A 52 -2.44 12.34 -1.08
C GLU A 52 -3.63 13.18 -1.56
N PRO A 53 -3.96 13.17 -2.86
CA PRO A 53 -5.13 13.86 -3.36
C PRO A 53 -6.44 13.32 -2.75
N ALA A 54 -7.32 14.25 -2.36
CA ALA A 54 -8.71 13.91 -2.06
C ALA A 54 -9.52 13.80 -3.36
N LEU A 55 -10.66 13.11 -3.30
CA LEU A 55 -11.56 13.03 -4.44
C LEU A 55 -12.10 14.42 -4.83
N PRO A 56 -12.58 14.60 -6.08
CA PRO A 56 -13.08 15.90 -6.54
C PRO A 56 -14.21 16.48 -5.68
N ASP A 57 -15.03 15.61 -5.08
CA ASP A 57 -16.12 15.99 -4.16
C ASP A 57 -15.64 16.28 -2.72
N GLY A 58 -14.36 16.14 -2.44
CA GLY A 58 -13.78 16.34 -1.11
C GLY A 58 -13.73 15.10 -0.23
N THR A 59 -14.30 13.97 -0.67
CA THR A 59 -14.26 12.71 0.09
C THR A 59 -12.83 12.22 0.30
N LEU A 60 -12.52 11.81 1.52
CA LEU A 60 -11.21 11.29 1.92
C LEU A 60 -11.15 9.76 1.75
N ALA A 61 -9.94 9.22 1.66
CA ALA A 61 -9.72 7.80 1.78
C ALA A 61 -9.84 7.38 3.26
N GLY A 62 -10.73 6.45 3.53
CA GLY A 62 -10.94 5.85 4.83
C GLY A 62 -10.05 4.63 5.06
N GLU A 63 -10.67 3.46 5.11
CA GLU A 63 -9.94 2.20 5.13
C GLU A 63 -9.21 1.93 3.80
N ARG A 64 -8.04 1.31 3.91
CA ARG A 64 -7.26 0.86 2.75
C ARG A 64 -6.92 -0.61 2.88
N GLY A 65 -6.97 -1.34 1.78
CA GLY A 65 -6.36 -2.66 1.70
C GLY A 65 -4.84 -2.59 1.83
N GLY A 66 -4.21 -3.76 1.95
CA GLY A 66 -2.76 -3.88 1.87
C GLY A 66 -2.26 -4.15 0.46
N SER A 67 -0.95 -4.20 0.30
CA SER A 67 -0.29 -4.60 -0.96
C SER A 67 0.97 -5.40 -0.69
N GLY A 68 1.07 -6.56 -1.35
CA GLY A 68 2.28 -7.36 -1.41
C GLY A 68 2.68 -7.63 -2.86
N ASN A 69 3.96 -7.49 -3.17
CA ASN A 69 4.54 -7.78 -4.46
C ASN A 69 5.61 -8.85 -4.33
N PHE A 70 5.49 -9.90 -5.12
CA PHE A 70 6.41 -11.03 -5.08
C PHE A 70 6.91 -11.37 -6.48
N SER A 71 8.20 -11.75 -6.55
CA SER A 71 8.83 -12.38 -7.69
C SER A 71 9.22 -13.79 -7.29
N ILE A 72 8.61 -14.79 -7.93
CA ILE A 72 8.83 -16.21 -7.65
C ILE A 72 9.69 -16.77 -8.77
N ILE A 73 10.90 -17.20 -8.42
CA ILE A 73 11.94 -17.62 -9.33
C ILE A 73 11.98 -19.15 -9.35
N PHE A 74 11.83 -19.75 -10.52
CA PHE A 74 11.85 -21.20 -10.75
C PHE A 74 13.16 -21.54 -11.46
N THR A 75 13.92 -22.46 -10.86
CA THR A 75 15.16 -22.98 -11.43
C THR A 75 15.02 -24.48 -11.59
N GLY A 76 14.90 -24.90 -12.82
CA GLY A 76 14.75 -26.29 -13.25
C GLY A 76 16.02 -26.85 -13.86
N LYS A 77 15.86 -27.72 -14.87
CA LYS A 77 16.95 -28.36 -15.61
C LYS A 77 16.63 -28.40 -17.09
N SER A 78 17.52 -27.90 -17.91
CA SER A 78 17.36 -27.98 -19.35
C SER A 78 17.63 -29.39 -19.88
N ALA A 79 16.89 -29.79 -20.91
CA ALA A 79 17.07 -31.04 -21.65
C ALA A 79 16.58 -30.89 -23.08
N HIS A 80 16.97 -31.81 -23.97
CA HIS A 80 16.47 -31.80 -25.34
C HIS A 80 15.03 -32.33 -25.41
N ALA A 81 14.07 -31.47 -25.79
CA ALA A 81 12.65 -31.76 -25.73
C ALA A 81 12.18 -33.00 -26.52
N GLY A 82 12.91 -33.41 -27.56
CA GLY A 82 12.55 -34.58 -28.37
C GLY A 82 13.41 -35.83 -28.13
N ARG A 83 14.55 -35.72 -27.40
CA ARG A 83 15.45 -36.88 -27.17
C ARG A 83 15.37 -37.42 -25.78
N ASN A 84 15.38 -36.54 -24.79
CA ASN A 84 15.43 -36.87 -23.38
C ASN A 84 14.62 -35.90 -22.51
N PRO A 85 13.34 -35.64 -22.84
CA PRO A 85 12.52 -34.65 -22.12
C PRO A 85 12.41 -34.93 -20.62
N ASP A 86 12.37 -36.21 -20.22
CA ASP A 86 12.20 -36.64 -18.84
C ASP A 86 13.44 -36.37 -17.94
N GLU A 87 14.59 -36.06 -18.54
CA GLU A 87 15.77 -35.61 -17.81
C GLU A 87 15.68 -34.13 -17.42
N GLY A 88 14.79 -33.38 -18.07
CA GLY A 88 14.53 -31.96 -17.81
C GLY A 88 13.60 -31.72 -16.63
N ARG A 89 13.61 -30.48 -16.14
CA ARG A 89 12.68 -29.95 -15.14
C ARG A 89 12.16 -28.62 -15.65
N ASN A 90 10.91 -28.60 -16.10
CA ASN A 90 10.35 -27.46 -16.84
C ASN A 90 9.92 -26.34 -15.90
N ALA A 91 10.75 -25.32 -15.78
CA ALA A 91 10.50 -24.16 -14.92
C ALA A 91 9.29 -23.33 -15.40
N LEU A 92 9.02 -23.26 -16.71
CA LEU A 92 7.89 -22.50 -17.25
C LEU A 92 6.54 -23.17 -16.91
N VAL A 93 6.47 -24.50 -16.97
CA VAL A 93 5.27 -25.26 -16.57
C VAL A 93 5.02 -25.12 -15.07
N ALA A 94 6.07 -25.20 -14.25
CA ALA A 94 5.96 -24.98 -12.80
C ALA A 94 5.47 -23.54 -12.48
N ALA A 95 5.96 -22.53 -13.19
CA ALA A 95 5.50 -21.15 -13.03
C ALA A 95 4.03 -20.97 -13.45
N ALA A 96 3.59 -21.64 -14.51
CA ALA A 96 2.20 -21.60 -14.95
C ALA A 96 1.26 -22.29 -13.95
N ASP A 97 1.65 -23.44 -13.40
CA ASP A 97 0.92 -24.15 -12.35
C ASP A 97 0.80 -23.30 -11.08
N MET A 98 1.91 -22.72 -10.61
CA MET A 98 1.92 -21.77 -9.50
C MET A 98 0.97 -20.59 -9.74
N ALA A 99 0.96 -20.02 -10.95
CA ALA A 99 0.07 -18.92 -11.29
C ALA A 99 -1.42 -19.29 -11.19
N LEU A 100 -1.79 -20.49 -11.61
CA LEU A 100 -3.17 -21.00 -11.52
C LEU A 100 -3.57 -21.24 -10.06
N GLN A 101 -2.70 -21.86 -9.26
CA GLN A 101 -2.96 -22.12 -7.85
C GLN A 101 -3.04 -20.81 -7.05
N LEU A 102 -2.17 -19.83 -7.31
CA LEU A 102 -2.26 -18.50 -6.70
C LEU A 102 -3.54 -17.78 -7.10
N LYS A 103 -3.95 -17.85 -8.36
CA LYS A 103 -5.21 -17.25 -8.80
C LYS A 103 -6.43 -17.87 -8.09
N ALA A 104 -6.39 -19.14 -7.75
CA ALA A 104 -7.44 -19.83 -7.01
C ALA A 104 -7.60 -19.32 -5.56
N LEU A 105 -6.60 -18.65 -4.98
CA LEU A 105 -6.70 -18.01 -3.66
C LEU A 105 -7.52 -16.71 -3.68
N HIS A 106 -7.89 -16.21 -4.87
CA HIS A 106 -8.68 -14.99 -5.00
C HIS A 106 -10.08 -15.20 -4.41
N ARG A 107 -10.46 -14.35 -3.45
CA ARG A 107 -11.74 -14.39 -2.75
C ARG A 107 -12.14 -12.99 -2.27
N GLU A 108 -13.32 -12.88 -1.69
CA GLU A 108 -13.65 -11.68 -0.93
C GLU A 108 -12.62 -11.51 0.21
N GLY A 109 -12.10 -10.30 0.38
CA GLY A 109 -11.03 -9.99 1.33
C GLY A 109 -9.61 -10.14 0.76
N LEU A 110 -9.40 -10.93 -0.30
CA LEU A 110 -8.07 -11.13 -0.88
C LEU A 110 -8.11 -11.13 -2.40
N SER A 111 -7.59 -10.08 -3.03
CA SER A 111 -7.31 -10.10 -4.47
C SER A 111 -5.91 -10.64 -4.73
N VAL A 112 -5.80 -11.57 -5.68
CA VAL A 112 -4.53 -12.14 -6.14
C VAL A 112 -4.42 -11.98 -7.64
N ASN A 113 -3.35 -11.35 -8.08
CA ASN A 113 -3.10 -11.06 -9.50
C ASN A 113 -1.72 -11.60 -9.94
N PRO A 114 -1.64 -12.83 -10.48
CA PRO A 114 -0.48 -13.23 -11.27
C PRO A 114 -0.38 -12.32 -12.48
N ALA A 115 0.66 -11.49 -12.52
CA ALA A 115 0.73 -10.36 -13.44
C ALA A 115 1.60 -10.64 -14.67
N LYS A 116 2.66 -11.43 -14.49
CA LYS A 116 3.63 -11.69 -15.57
C LYS A 116 4.41 -12.97 -15.31
N ILE A 117 4.69 -13.71 -16.37
CA ILE A 117 5.72 -14.77 -16.41
C ILE A 117 6.78 -14.35 -17.40
N ASP A 118 8.02 -14.25 -16.93
CA ASP A 118 9.23 -14.11 -17.77
C ASP A 118 9.95 -15.46 -17.78
N GLY A 119 10.56 -15.83 -18.90
CA GLY A 119 11.30 -17.08 -19.04
C GLY A 119 10.88 -17.90 -20.24
N GLY A 120 11.26 -19.16 -20.23
CA GLY A 120 11.09 -20.04 -21.39
C GLY A 120 12.38 -20.20 -22.19
N GLY A 121 12.28 -20.81 -23.38
CA GLY A 121 13.43 -21.08 -24.23
C GLY A 121 13.00 -21.50 -25.63
N PRO A 122 13.94 -21.99 -26.46
CA PRO A 122 13.64 -22.47 -27.80
C PRO A 122 12.77 -23.73 -27.73
N ASN A 123 11.93 -23.95 -28.76
CA ASN A 123 10.94 -25.02 -28.80
C ASN A 123 11.52 -26.44 -28.66
N ASN A 124 12.80 -26.62 -28.91
CA ASN A 124 13.49 -27.93 -28.84
C ASN A 124 14.23 -28.16 -27.52
N ALA A 125 14.04 -27.28 -26.51
CA ALA A 125 14.64 -27.41 -25.18
C ALA A 125 13.58 -27.29 -24.07
N VAL A 126 13.74 -28.08 -23.01
CA VAL A 126 12.97 -27.92 -21.78
C VAL A 126 13.49 -26.67 -21.07
N PRO A 127 12.64 -25.67 -20.76
CA PRO A 127 13.08 -24.45 -20.09
C PRO A 127 13.53 -24.71 -18.65
N ASP A 128 14.66 -24.20 -18.26
CA ASP A 128 15.23 -24.34 -16.91
C ASP A 128 15.08 -23.08 -16.04
N HIS A 129 14.49 -22.01 -16.57
CA HIS A 129 14.31 -20.78 -15.84
C HIS A 129 12.98 -20.09 -16.17
N ALA A 130 12.27 -19.63 -15.10
CA ALA A 130 11.10 -18.76 -15.21
C ALA A 130 10.98 -17.89 -13.97
N ILE A 131 10.33 -16.72 -14.12
CA ILE A 131 9.99 -15.81 -13.03
C ILE A 131 8.52 -15.45 -13.14
N LEU A 132 7.74 -15.77 -12.11
CA LEU A 132 6.36 -15.33 -11.97
C LEU A 132 6.32 -14.09 -11.07
N ARG A 133 5.66 -13.02 -11.54
CA ARG A 133 5.35 -11.85 -10.73
C ARG A 133 3.90 -11.84 -10.33
N VAL A 134 3.64 -11.63 -9.04
CA VAL A 134 2.29 -11.64 -8.48
C VAL A 134 2.10 -10.48 -7.49
N ASN A 135 0.93 -9.86 -7.54
CA ASN A 135 0.49 -8.87 -6.56
C ASN A 135 -0.67 -9.44 -5.74
N PHE A 136 -0.59 -9.23 -4.43
CA PHE A 136 -1.64 -9.55 -3.46
C PHE A 136 -2.21 -8.25 -2.89
N ARG A 137 -3.54 -8.23 -2.69
CA ARG A 137 -4.28 -7.13 -2.08
C ARG A 137 -5.19 -7.66 -0.97
N PRO A 138 -4.68 -7.87 0.25
CA PRO A 138 -5.48 -8.26 1.41
C PRO A 138 -6.27 -7.07 1.94
N LYS A 139 -7.49 -7.31 2.47
CA LYS A 139 -8.28 -6.27 3.14
C LYS A 139 -7.99 -6.16 4.63
N SER A 140 -7.51 -7.24 5.25
CA SER A 140 -7.19 -7.30 6.67
C SER A 140 -5.80 -7.89 6.92
N LEU A 141 -5.29 -7.76 8.14
CA LEU A 141 -4.05 -8.42 8.58
C LEU A 141 -4.21 -9.94 8.62
N GLU A 142 -5.42 -10.43 8.89
CA GLU A 142 -5.74 -11.85 8.84
C GLU A 142 -5.64 -12.38 7.39
N ASP A 143 -6.31 -11.69 6.43
CA ASP A 143 -6.18 -12.02 5.00
C ASP A 143 -4.72 -11.99 4.53
N GLN A 144 -3.92 -11.04 5.02
CA GLN A 144 -2.49 -10.95 4.71
C GLN A 144 -1.72 -12.16 5.23
N SER A 145 -1.97 -12.56 6.49
CA SER A 145 -1.31 -13.71 7.11
C SER A 145 -1.69 -15.01 6.42
N GLU A 146 -2.96 -15.18 6.08
CA GLU A 146 -3.43 -16.35 5.32
C GLU A 146 -2.80 -16.40 3.93
N ALA A 147 -2.71 -15.25 3.23
CA ALA A 147 -2.08 -15.18 1.92
C ALA A 147 -0.58 -15.54 1.97
N GLN A 148 0.15 -15.07 3.00
CA GLN A 148 1.55 -15.43 3.19
C GLN A 148 1.72 -16.93 3.44
N ASN A 149 0.93 -17.50 4.34
CA ASN A 149 0.97 -18.93 4.65
C ASN A 149 0.65 -19.79 3.41
N ALA A 150 -0.36 -19.39 2.64
CA ALA A 150 -0.72 -20.11 1.41
C ALA A 150 0.40 -20.02 0.36
N LEU A 151 1.04 -18.87 0.20
CA LEU A 151 2.17 -18.70 -0.69
C LEU A 151 3.35 -19.59 -0.29
N ASP A 152 3.70 -19.64 1.00
CA ASP A 152 4.81 -20.46 1.51
C ASP A 152 4.56 -21.96 1.31
N MET A 153 3.31 -22.40 1.52
CA MET A 153 2.88 -23.77 1.22
C MET A 153 2.98 -24.08 -0.27
N LEU A 154 2.51 -23.18 -1.14
CA LEU A 154 2.58 -23.37 -2.59
C LEU A 154 4.01 -23.41 -3.11
N VAL A 155 4.90 -22.56 -2.60
CA VAL A 155 6.34 -22.60 -2.94
C VAL A 155 6.92 -23.98 -2.67
N THR A 156 6.64 -24.55 -1.50
CA THR A 156 7.13 -25.89 -1.11
C THR A 156 6.50 -26.99 -1.96
N THR A 157 5.20 -26.88 -2.22
CA THR A 157 4.44 -27.90 -2.99
C THR A 157 4.91 -27.96 -4.44
N ILE A 158 4.99 -26.81 -5.12
CA ILE A 158 5.43 -26.71 -6.52
C ILE A 158 6.88 -27.17 -6.67
N ALA A 159 7.76 -26.80 -5.74
CA ALA A 159 9.15 -27.25 -5.77
C ALA A 159 9.25 -28.78 -5.75
N ARG A 160 8.45 -29.44 -4.90
CA ARG A 160 8.41 -30.89 -4.78
C ARG A 160 7.76 -31.56 -6.00
N GLU A 161 6.61 -31.07 -6.45
CA GLU A 161 5.82 -31.71 -7.52
C GLU A 161 6.50 -31.62 -8.87
N HIS A 162 7.21 -30.53 -9.13
CA HIS A 162 7.97 -30.33 -10.37
C HIS A 162 9.46 -30.70 -10.26
N ASP A 163 9.92 -31.18 -9.10
CA ASP A 163 11.30 -31.58 -8.80
C ASP A 163 12.33 -30.50 -9.22
N LEU A 164 12.08 -29.24 -8.78
CA LEU A 164 12.91 -28.08 -9.10
C LEU A 164 13.05 -27.14 -7.90
N SER A 165 13.90 -26.11 -8.02
CA SER A 165 14.08 -25.10 -6.98
C SER A 165 13.13 -23.92 -7.21
N VAL A 166 12.43 -23.49 -6.13
CA VAL A 166 11.61 -22.29 -6.13
C VAL A 166 12.12 -21.33 -5.07
N HIS A 167 12.40 -20.10 -5.47
CA HIS A 167 12.79 -19.04 -4.56
C HIS A 167 11.78 -17.90 -4.65
N CYS A 168 11.23 -17.48 -3.50
CA CYS A 168 10.30 -16.36 -3.41
C CYS A 168 11.03 -15.11 -2.91
N HIS A 169 10.92 -14.02 -3.65
CA HIS A 169 11.46 -12.71 -3.29
C HIS A 169 10.35 -11.67 -3.27
N GLY A 170 10.38 -10.75 -2.29
CA GLY A 170 9.36 -9.72 -2.11
C GLY A 170 8.68 -9.80 -0.75
N GLY A 171 7.50 -9.17 -0.64
CA GLY A 171 6.75 -9.13 0.62
C GLY A 171 5.58 -8.18 0.58
N PHE A 172 4.86 -8.10 1.71
CA PHE A 172 3.80 -7.13 1.95
C PHE A 172 4.42 -5.82 2.44
N GLY A 173 4.79 -4.95 1.50
CA GLY A 173 5.42 -3.65 1.81
C GLY A 173 4.44 -2.62 2.39
N ARG A 174 3.13 -2.79 2.17
CA ARG A 174 2.07 -1.92 2.71
C ARG A 174 0.99 -2.76 3.39
N PRO A 175 0.95 -2.81 4.72
CA PRO A 175 -0.09 -3.52 5.47
C PRO A 175 -1.48 -2.88 5.25
N PRO A 176 -2.58 -3.62 5.46
CA PRO A 176 -3.92 -3.03 5.50
C PRO A 176 -4.05 -1.94 6.57
N LYS A 177 -4.82 -0.88 6.24
CA LYS A 177 -5.13 0.24 7.13
C LYS A 177 -6.64 0.23 7.44
N PRO A 178 -7.08 -0.43 8.51
CA PRO A 178 -8.46 -0.34 8.98
C PRO A 178 -8.76 1.04 9.60
N ILE A 179 -10.04 1.38 9.74
CA ILE A 179 -10.47 2.49 10.60
C ILE A 179 -10.75 1.92 11.99
N ASP A 180 -9.72 1.90 12.82
CA ASP A 180 -9.81 1.53 14.23
C ASP A 180 -10.45 2.66 15.09
N PRO A 181 -10.72 2.45 16.40
CA PRO A 181 -11.32 3.47 17.25
C PRO A 181 -10.50 4.77 17.36
N GLN A 182 -9.18 4.74 17.26
CA GLN A 182 -8.35 5.95 17.30
C GLN A 182 -8.40 6.69 15.95
N ALA A 183 -8.34 5.96 14.84
CA ALA A 183 -8.56 6.53 13.52
C ALA A 183 -9.96 7.18 13.42
N GLN A 184 -11.01 6.53 13.97
CA GLN A 184 -12.37 7.11 14.02
C GLN A 184 -12.42 8.44 14.77
N LYS A 185 -11.68 8.59 15.88
CA LYS A 185 -11.60 9.87 16.62
C LYS A 185 -10.96 10.96 15.74
N LEU A 186 -9.85 10.64 15.05
CA LEU A 186 -9.16 11.58 14.19
C LEU A 186 -10.03 11.97 12.98
N PHE A 187 -10.64 11.01 12.29
CA PHE A 187 -11.59 11.29 11.19
C PHE A 187 -12.77 12.14 11.67
N GLY A 188 -13.33 11.84 12.84
CA GLY A 188 -14.39 12.63 13.47
C GLY A 188 -13.93 14.06 13.79
N LEU A 189 -12.68 14.26 14.20
CA LEU A 189 -12.10 15.59 14.40
C LEU A 189 -11.99 16.34 13.09
N VAL A 190 -11.42 15.73 12.03
CA VAL A 190 -11.30 16.33 10.69
C VAL A 190 -12.68 16.73 10.16
N LYS A 191 -13.69 15.89 10.34
CA LYS A 191 -15.08 16.19 9.93
C LYS A 191 -15.63 17.42 10.67
N ARG A 192 -15.43 17.52 11.96
CA ARG A 192 -15.87 18.71 12.74
C ARG A 192 -15.11 19.98 12.29
N CYS A 193 -13.81 19.91 12.11
CA CYS A 193 -13.03 21.03 11.59
C CYS A 193 -13.49 21.43 10.17
N GLY A 194 -13.85 20.46 9.33
CA GLY A 194 -14.45 20.72 8.03
C GLY A 194 -15.75 21.50 8.16
N ALA A 195 -16.66 21.05 9.04
CA ALA A 195 -17.94 21.73 9.27
C ALA A 195 -17.76 23.20 9.77
N GLU A 196 -16.77 23.45 10.64
CA GLU A 196 -16.42 24.81 11.07
C GLU A 196 -15.97 25.71 9.90
N LEU A 197 -15.40 25.11 8.85
CA LEU A 197 -14.95 25.80 7.63
C LEU A 197 -16.00 25.80 6.50
N GLY A 198 -17.21 25.25 6.77
CA GLY A 198 -18.25 25.12 5.75
C GLY A 198 -18.01 23.99 4.74
N LEU A 199 -17.16 23.01 5.08
CA LEU A 199 -16.82 21.86 4.25
C LEU A 199 -17.56 20.60 4.73
N ASP A 200 -18.15 19.86 3.80
CA ASP A 200 -18.72 18.53 4.09
C ASP A 200 -17.64 17.44 3.89
N ILE A 201 -17.02 17.04 4.98
CA ILE A 201 -15.96 16.01 4.96
C ILE A 201 -16.57 14.64 5.24
N ASN A 202 -16.41 13.75 4.27
CA ASN A 202 -16.77 12.33 4.36
C ASN A 202 -15.58 11.46 3.98
N TRP A 203 -15.69 10.13 4.17
CA TRP A 203 -14.67 9.17 3.76
C TRP A 203 -15.29 7.86 3.29
N ARG A 204 -14.55 7.15 2.46
CA ARG A 204 -14.91 5.80 1.99
C ARG A 204 -13.67 4.93 1.83
N GLY A 205 -13.88 3.61 1.88
CA GLY A 205 -12.82 2.64 1.62
C GLY A 205 -12.26 2.73 0.21
N THR A 206 -10.98 2.44 0.05
CA THR A 206 -10.29 2.42 -1.24
C THR A 206 -9.34 1.23 -1.36
N GLY A 207 -9.15 0.74 -2.59
CA GLY A 207 -8.17 -0.32 -2.92
C GLY A 207 -6.74 0.18 -3.11
N GLY A 208 -6.52 1.50 -3.22
CA GLY A 208 -5.19 2.09 -3.31
C GLY A 208 -4.47 2.09 -1.97
N VAL A 209 -3.14 2.09 -2.00
CA VAL A 209 -2.26 2.13 -0.82
C VAL A 209 -1.39 3.39 -0.87
N CYS A 210 -0.93 3.86 0.29
CA CYS A 210 0.00 4.98 0.41
C CYS A 210 0.83 4.84 1.70
N ASP A 211 1.70 5.79 2.00
CA ASP A 211 2.48 5.82 3.24
C ASP A 211 1.61 5.83 4.51
N GLY A 212 0.36 6.26 4.41
CA GLY A 212 -0.62 6.15 5.49
C GLY A 212 -0.82 4.72 5.99
N ASN A 213 -0.66 3.70 5.12
CA ASN A 213 -0.69 2.30 5.52
C ASN A 213 0.48 1.95 6.46
N ASN A 214 1.69 2.40 6.12
CA ASN A 214 2.90 2.16 6.92
C ASN A 214 2.82 2.86 8.28
N ILE A 215 2.32 4.09 8.32
CA ILE A 215 2.11 4.86 9.56
C ILE A 215 1.07 4.18 10.45
N ALA A 216 -0.07 3.78 9.89
CA ALA A 216 -1.12 3.08 10.63
C ALA A 216 -0.64 1.76 11.22
N ALA A 217 0.22 1.02 10.52
CA ALA A 217 0.84 -0.21 11.01
C ALA A 217 1.73 0.02 12.26
N CYS A 218 2.20 1.26 12.49
CA CYS A 218 2.90 1.65 13.72
C CYS A 218 1.96 1.94 14.90
N GLY A 219 0.65 1.76 14.74
CA GLY A 219 -0.36 2.05 15.77
C GLY A 219 -0.71 3.53 15.90
N ILE A 220 -0.36 4.37 14.93
CA ILE A 220 -0.64 5.80 14.93
C ILE A 220 -1.88 6.07 14.08
N PRO A 221 -2.91 6.75 14.63
CA PRO A 221 -4.07 7.15 13.84
C PRO A 221 -3.64 8.11 12.73
N VAL A 222 -4.09 7.82 11.51
CA VAL A 222 -3.74 8.59 10.33
C VAL A 222 -4.96 8.89 9.48
N VAL A 223 -5.08 10.14 9.04
CA VAL A 223 -5.95 10.52 7.93
C VAL A 223 -5.07 10.82 6.73
N ASP A 224 -5.26 10.06 5.70
CA ASP A 224 -4.60 10.32 4.42
C ASP A 224 -5.53 11.09 3.46
N THR A 225 -5.01 11.48 2.29
CA THR A 225 -5.75 12.31 1.32
C THR A 225 -6.12 13.72 1.86
N MET A 226 -5.29 14.24 2.77
CA MET A 226 -5.42 15.64 3.23
C MET A 226 -4.90 16.67 2.21
N GLY A 227 -4.42 16.22 1.07
CA GLY A 227 -3.99 17.04 -0.06
C GLY A 227 -5.15 17.67 -0.81
N VAL A 228 -4.84 18.30 -1.94
CA VAL A 228 -5.81 18.98 -2.80
C VAL A 228 -6.87 18.02 -3.34
N ARG A 229 -8.02 18.56 -3.73
CA ARG A 229 -9.03 17.81 -4.48
C ARG A 229 -8.58 17.67 -5.93
N GLY A 230 -8.73 16.50 -6.48
CA GLY A 230 -8.31 16.21 -7.85
C GLY A 230 -8.81 14.87 -8.34
N GLY A 231 -8.38 14.49 -9.51
CA GLY A 231 -8.80 13.22 -10.11
C GLY A 231 -7.97 12.83 -11.31
N ALA A 232 -8.38 11.73 -11.95
CA ALA A 232 -7.70 11.10 -13.08
C ALA A 232 -6.21 10.79 -12.80
N ILE A 233 -5.88 10.48 -11.53
CA ILE A 233 -4.53 10.18 -11.08
C ILE A 233 -3.89 9.05 -11.90
N HIS A 234 -2.59 9.12 -12.14
CA HIS A 234 -1.82 8.20 -13.00
C HIS A 234 -2.23 8.23 -14.48
N SER A 235 -2.80 9.33 -14.95
CA SER A 235 -3.12 9.51 -16.37
C SER A 235 -2.64 10.87 -16.91
N SER A 236 -2.66 11.03 -18.24
CA SER A 236 -2.38 12.33 -18.88
C SER A 236 -3.43 13.41 -18.59
N ASP A 237 -4.58 13.01 -18.09
CA ASP A 237 -5.72 13.89 -17.79
C ASP A 237 -5.78 14.23 -16.28
N GLU A 238 -4.73 13.94 -15.54
CA GLU A 238 -4.65 14.25 -14.11
C GLU A 238 -4.81 15.74 -13.86
N PHE A 239 -5.68 16.08 -12.90
CA PHE A 239 -5.99 17.46 -12.55
C PHE A 239 -6.11 17.69 -11.06
N LEU A 240 -5.94 18.94 -10.65
CA LEU A 240 -6.27 19.43 -9.32
C LEU A 240 -7.26 20.59 -9.38
N ILE A 241 -8.04 20.76 -8.32
CA ILE A 241 -8.96 21.88 -8.13
C ILE A 241 -8.21 22.95 -7.31
N THR A 242 -7.84 24.05 -7.94
CA THR A 242 -6.93 25.08 -7.36
C THR A 242 -7.49 25.73 -6.09
N GLU A 243 -8.81 25.92 -6.02
CA GLU A 243 -9.52 26.46 -4.85
C GLU A 243 -9.30 25.59 -3.60
N SER A 244 -9.13 24.28 -3.80
CA SER A 244 -8.90 23.34 -2.71
C SER A 244 -7.54 23.51 -2.01
N LEU A 245 -6.59 24.23 -2.59
CA LEU A 245 -5.32 24.55 -1.94
C LEU A 245 -5.53 25.33 -0.62
N VAL A 246 -6.38 26.35 -0.64
CA VAL A 246 -6.71 27.13 0.56
C VAL A 246 -7.55 26.30 1.52
N GLU A 247 -8.59 25.65 0.99
CA GLU A 247 -9.49 24.76 1.73
C GLU A 247 -8.72 23.72 2.57
N ARG A 248 -7.81 22.97 1.92
CA ARG A 248 -7.04 21.89 2.57
C ARG A 248 -5.96 22.42 3.51
N THR A 249 -5.40 23.59 3.21
CA THR A 249 -4.49 24.30 4.12
C THR A 249 -5.18 24.65 5.43
N GLN A 250 -6.35 25.25 5.36
CA GLN A 250 -7.14 25.64 6.54
C GLN A 250 -7.61 24.41 7.32
N LEU A 251 -8.10 23.37 6.64
CA LEU A 251 -8.55 22.13 7.26
C LEU A 251 -7.41 21.46 8.05
N SER A 252 -6.22 21.36 7.45
CA SER A 252 -5.05 20.76 8.10
C SER A 252 -4.61 21.59 9.33
N ALA A 253 -4.51 22.90 9.18
CA ALA A 253 -4.11 23.79 10.28
C ALA A 253 -5.10 23.70 11.44
N LEU A 254 -6.40 23.82 11.18
CA LEU A 254 -7.44 23.75 12.21
C LEU A 254 -7.45 22.39 12.90
N THR A 255 -7.30 21.29 12.17
CA THR A 255 -7.23 19.95 12.76
C THR A 255 -6.06 19.82 13.74
N ILE A 256 -4.88 20.29 13.37
CA ILE A 256 -3.69 20.24 14.23
C ILE A 256 -3.86 21.17 15.44
N MET A 257 -4.41 22.37 15.27
CA MET A 257 -4.71 23.29 16.36
C MET A 257 -5.65 22.64 17.39
N ARG A 258 -6.70 21.97 16.94
CA ARG A 258 -7.66 21.29 17.84
C ARG A 258 -7.03 20.13 18.61
N ILE A 259 -6.07 19.41 18.01
CA ILE A 259 -5.27 18.39 18.72
C ILE A 259 -4.43 19.04 19.81
N ALA A 260 -3.77 20.13 19.51
CA ALA A 260 -2.90 20.86 20.45
C ALA A 260 -3.68 21.46 21.62
N GLU A 261 -4.85 22.07 21.35
CA GLU A 261 -5.74 22.64 22.37
C GLU A 261 -6.20 21.62 23.39
N LYS A 262 -6.50 20.39 22.94
CA LYS A 262 -6.96 19.29 23.79
C LYS A 262 -5.83 18.51 24.47
N GLY A 263 -4.60 18.61 23.95
CA GLY A 263 -3.48 17.77 24.38
C GLY A 263 -3.57 16.32 23.89
N GLY A 264 -4.36 16.05 22.83
CA GLY A 264 -4.55 14.72 22.24
C GLY A 264 -5.81 14.59 21.36
N LEU A 265 -6.20 13.36 21.03
CA LEU A 265 -7.38 13.03 20.19
C LEU A 265 -8.65 12.80 21.03
#